data_07660e8c7fcf9e5c224c73f1a9ac583b
#
_entry.id   07660e8c7fcf9e5c224c73f1a9ac583b
#
_cell.length_a   1.000
_cell.length_b   1.000
_cell.length_c   1.000
_cell.angle_alpha   90.00
_cell.angle_beta   90.00
_cell.angle_gamma   90.00
#
_symmetry.space_group_name_H-M   'P 1'
#
loop_
_entity.id
_entity.type
_entity.pdbx_description
1 polymer ?
#
loop_
_entity_poly.entity_id
_entity_poly.type
_entity_poly.pdbx_seq_one_letter_code
_entity_poly.pdbx_strand_id
1 'polypeptide(L)'
;MYECSLERMTDKIKTMSQFGDAGHGGITRYSLSPEALQARGEFVRRMEAIGATIKFDDMANLYATLPGSEPDLPGIVMASHCDSVKNGGNYDGILGVMGAMEVLETVADQNIPHKHNLTAMIWTNEEGSLYPPAMMSSGVICYDYLPEDIRVNFKHEDMLKSTSVLDATKTFGAALDASGYKGDKANRLNNKDYKAMFELHIEQGPILEAAGNDIGVVTCVLGMVNYTIKVYGQSDHAGTTPMKYRQDALYGASKVLQYLHDELDKLDPELVYTTGEIFCHPNVHTVIPDYVEFSLDARHEKPE
;
A
#
# COMPACT_ATOMS: atom_id res chain seq x y z
N MET A 1 7.42 34.36 1.19
CA MET A 1 6.93 33.04 0.76
C MET A 1 7.42 32.05 1.79
N TYR A 2 6.59 31.16 2.27
CA TYR A 2 7.03 30.12 3.20
C TYR A 2 7.62 28.96 2.37
N GLU A 3 8.75 28.41 2.78
CA GLU A 3 9.45 27.37 2.06
C GLU A 3 9.83 26.23 2.98
N CYS A 4 9.61 24.99 2.53
CA CYS A 4 10.09 23.79 3.19
C CYS A 4 11.61 23.67 3.05
N SER A 5 12.27 22.99 3.99
CA SER A 5 13.70 22.81 3.99
C SER A 5 14.11 21.56 3.21
N LEU A 6 14.79 21.75 2.08
CA LEU A 6 15.37 20.64 1.32
C LEU A 6 16.42 19.86 2.14
N GLU A 7 17.16 20.55 3.01
CA GLU A 7 18.13 19.90 3.89
C GLU A 7 17.43 18.94 4.88
N ARG A 8 16.35 19.40 5.55
CA ARG A 8 15.56 18.53 6.45
C ARG A 8 14.90 17.37 5.71
N MET A 9 14.37 17.60 4.50
CA MET A 9 13.84 16.51 3.68
C MET A 9 14.90 15.47 3.34
N THR A 10 16.10 15.93 2.95
CA THR A 10 17.22 15.04 2.64
C THR A 10 17.66 14.23 3.86
N ASP A 11 17.69 14.85 5.04
CA ASP A 11 17.99 14.17 6.31
C ASP A 11 16.94 13.12 6.67
N LYS A 12 15.64 13.45 6.51
CA LYS A 12 14.55 12.49 6.70
C LYS A 12 14.69 11.30 5.77
N ILE A 13 14.92 11.53 4.48
CA ILE A 13 15.11 10.44 3.50
C ILE A 13 16.25 9.53 3.93
N LYS A 14 17.42 10.08 4.27
CA LYS A 14 18.58 9.29 4.72
C LYS A 14 18.30 8.50 5.99
N THR A 15 17.59 9.11 6.94
CA THR A 15 17.27 8.46 8.21
C THR A 15 16.26 7.34 8.01
N MET A 16 15.16 7.61 7.30
CA MET A 16 14.09 6.62 7.08
C MET A 16 14.53 5.46 6.20
N SER A 17 15.46 5.68 5.27
CA SER A 17 16.04 4.63 4.41
C SER A 17 16.85 3.58 5.19
N GLN A 18 17.31 3.89 6.40
CA GLN A 18 18.05 2.93 7.23
C GLN A 18 17.13 1.86 7.84
N PHE A 19 15.86 2.16 8.02
CA PHE A 19 14.90 1.24 8.63
C PHE A 19 14.36 0.28 7.57
N GLY A 20 14.91 -0.93 7.54
CA GLY A 20 14.55 -1.97 6.60
C GLY A 20 15.36 -1.98 5.31
N ASP A 21 16.53 -1.33 5.27
CA ASP A 21 17.44 -1.37 4.12
C ASP A 21 17.78 -2.82 3.74
N ALA A 22 17.46 -3.18 2.51
CA ALA A 22 17.72 -4.51 1.94
C ALA A 22 19.10 -4.62 1.26
N GLY A 23 19.94 -3.58 1.33
CA GLY A 23 21.31 -3.56 0.82
C GLY A 23 21.46 -3.26 -0.68
N HIS A 24 20.37 -3.05 -1.41
CA HIS A 24 20.37 -2.80 -2.86
C HIS A 24 19.48 -1.61 -3.26
N GLY A 25 19.28 -0.67 -2.33
CA GLY A 25 18.41 0.48 -2.51
C GLY A 25 16.91 0.17 -2.33
N GLY A 26 16.55 -1.09 -2.11
CA GLY A 26 15.21 -1.52 -1.76
C GLY A 26 14.99 -1.50 -0.25
N ILE A 27 13.75 -1.35 0.16
CA ILE A 27 13.31 -1.36 1.57
C ILE A 27 12.41 -2.57 1.82
N THR A 28 12.65 -3.26 2.93
CA THR A 28 11.73 -4.26 3.47
C THR A 28 11.35 -3.84 4.88
N ARG A 29 10.23 -3.15 5.01
CA ARG A 29 9.71 -2.59 6.26
C ARG A 29 8.25 -2.96 6.42
N TYR A 30 8.01 -4.22 6.73
CA TYR A 30 6.65 -4.72 6.89
C TYR A 30 5.92 -4.04 8.05
N SER A 31 4.62 -3.89 7.91
CA SER A 31 3.79 -3.30 8.95
C SER A 31 4.00 -3.96 10.30
N LEU A 32 4.18 -3.15 11.36
CA LEU A 32 4.46 -3.55 12.74
C LEU A 32 5.73 -4.41 12.93
N SER A 33 6.61 -4.51 11.91
CA SER A 33 7.92 -5.11 12.07
C SER A 33 8.84 -4.22 12.93
N PRO A 34 9.95 -4.74 13.46
CA PRO A 34 10.93 -3.93 14.20
C PRO A 34 11.38 -2.68 13.43
N GLU A 35 11.57 -2.79 12.12
CA GLU A 35 11.98 -1.71 11.24
C GLU A 35 10.87 -0.65 11.11
N ALA A 36 9.61 -1.07 10.99
CA ALA A 36 8.47 -0.16 10.97
C ALA A 36 8.29 0.56 12.32
N LEU A 37 8.52 -0.14 13.43
CA LEU A 37 8.46 0.47 14.76
C LEU A 37 9.60 1.50 14.97
N GLN A 38 10.78 1.28 14.41
CA GLN A 38 11.88 2.26 14.43
C GLN A 38 11.51 3.52 13.61
N ALA A 39 10.96 3.34 12.39
CA ALA A 39 10.49 4.47 11.57
C ALA A 39 9.41 5.29 12.29
N ARG A 40 8.46 4.62 12.96
CA ARG A 40 7.43 5.27 13.79
C ARG A 40 8.01 6.00 14.99
N GLY A 41 9.00 5.40 15.64
CA GLY A 41 9.73 6.05 16.75
C GLY A 41 10.43 7.32 16.31
N GLU A 42 11.06 7.33 15.14
CA GLU A 42 11.69 8.54 14.58
C GLU A 42 10.65 9.61 14.22
N PHE A 43 9.52 9.22 13.65
CA PHE A 43 8.40 10.15 13.41
C PHE A 43 7.94 10.80 14.73
N VAL A 44 7.65 10.00 15.76
CA VAL A 44 7.22 10.49 17.07
C VAL A 44 8.25 11.47 17.64
N ARG A 45 9.52 11.08 17.68
CA ARG A 45 10.61 11.90 18.20
C ARG A 45 10.69 13.29 17.54
N ARG A 46 10.59 13.32 16.21
CA ARG A 46 10.63 14.60 15.46
C ARG A 46 9.39 15.44 15.70
N MET A 47 8.24 14.84 15.74
CA MET A 47 6.99 15.59 15.93
C MET A 47 6.83 16.10 17.35
N GLU A 48 7.25 15.34 18.37
CA GLU A 48 7.32 15.83 19.76
C GLU A 48 8.29 17.00 19.91
N ALA A 49 9.42 16.98 19.19
CA ALA A 49 10.42 18.05 19.24
C ALA A 49 9.88 19.42 18.79
N ILE A 50 8.86 19.45 17.94
CA ILE A 50 8.17 20.68 17.53
C ILE A 50 6.91 20.99 18.33
N GLY A 51 6.64 20.21 19.39
CA GLY A 51 5.49 20.41 20.27
C GLY A 51 4.17 19.80 19.76
N ALA A 52 4.20 18.89 18.79
CA ALA A 52 3.01 18.20 18.34
C ALA A 52 2.52 17.20 19.40
N THR A 53 1.18 17.11 19.54
CA THR A 53 0.54 16.09 20.38
C THR A 53 0.45 14.77 19.62
N ILE A 54 0.91 13.68 20.22
CA ILE A 54 0.90 12.35 19.64
C ILE A 54 -0.31 11.55 20.14
N LYS A 55 -1.02 10.88 19.21
CA LYS A 55 -2.11 9.95 19.52
C LYS A 55 -1.99 8.70 18.64
N PHE A 56 -2.55 7.61 19.14
CA PHE A 56 -2.70 6.35 18.40
C PHE A 56 -4.15 5.88 18.47
N ASP A 57 -4.65 5.25 17.43
CA ASP A 57 -5.92 4.55 17.49
C ASP A 57 -5.75 3.04 17.70
N ASP A 58 -6.85 2.32 17.74
CA ASP A 58 -6.88 0.88 17.98
C ASP A 58 -6.44 0.01 16.80
N MET A 59 -6.06 0.64 15.66
CA MET A 59 -5.39 0.02 14.53
C MET A 59 -3.92 0.47 14.41
N ALA A 60 -3.39 1.14 15.45
CA ALA A 60 -2.08 1.77 15.49
C ALA A 60 -1.86 2.86 14.44
N ASN A 61 -2.89 3.45 13.85
CA ASN A 61 -2.66 4.67 13.09
C ASN A 61 -2.11 5.74 14.04
N LEU A 62 -1.13 6.48 13.54
CA LEU A 62 -0.34 7.41 14.33
C LEU A 62 -0.63 8.84 13.88
N TYR A 63 -1.00 9.69 14.82
CA TYR A 63 -1.38 11.08 14.61
C TYR A 63 -0.44 12.00 15.38
N ALA A 64 0.15 12.98 14.68
CA ALA A 64 0.92 14.07 15.28
C ALA A 64 0.25 15.40 14.94
N THR A 65 -0.28 16.11 15.94
CA THR A 65 -1.10 17.29 15.73
C THR A 65 -0.46 18.54 16.33
N LEU A 66 -0.23 19.58 15.49
CA LEU A 66 0.03 20.94 15.91
C LEU A 66 -1.30 21.70 16.08
N PRO A 67 -1.57 22.28 17.25
CA PRO A 67 -2.81 23.01 17.47
C PRO A 67 -2.85 24.33 16.70
N GLY A 68 -3.97 24.63 16.07
CA GLY A 68 -4.26 25.92 15.47
C GLY A 68 -4.76 26.94 16.51
N SER A 69 -4.94 28.19 16.09
CA SER A 69 -5.51 29.25 16.95
C SER A 69 -7.01 29.05 17.25
N GLU A 70 -7.71 28.26 16.45
CA GLU A 70 -9.11 27.90 16.59
C GLU A 70 -9.27 26.36 16.59
N PRO A 71 -8.84 25.66 17.68
CA PRO A 71 -8.68 24.21 17.70
C PRO A 71 -9.98 23.41 17.60
N ASP A 72 -11.13 24.06 17.80
CA ASP A 72 -12.45 23.45 17.65
C ASP A 72 -12.92 23.36 16.19
N LEU A 73 -12.20 24.01 15.26
CA LEU A 73 -12.46 23.88 13.84
C LEU A 73 -11.98 22.53 13.31
N PRO A 74 -12.67 21.94 12.32
CA PRO A 74 -12.20 20.74 11.67
C PRO A 74 -10.76 20.88 11.14
N GLY A 75 -9.88 19.95 11.48
CA GLY A 75 -8.46 19.99 11.17
C GLY A 75 -8.10 19.82 9.68
N ILE A 76 -6.82 19.95 9.37
CA ILE A 76 -6.23 19.57 8.09
C ILE A 76 -5.33 18.37 8.37
N VAL A 77 -5.51 17.28 7.62
CA VAL A 77 -4.74 16.05 7.77
C VAL A 77 -3.84 15.87 6.55
N MET A 78 -2.59 15.53 6.80
CA MET A 78 -1.64 15.07 5.79
C MET A 78 -1.23 13.65 6.18
N ALA A 79 -1.54 12.68 5.34
CA ALA A 79 -1.38 11.27 5.69
C ALA A 79 -0.69 10.50 4.55
N SER A 80 0.01 9.45 4.92
CA SER A 80 0.44 8.36 4.03
C SER A 80 0.85 7.16 4.89
N HIS A 81 1.57 6.18 4.33
CA HIS A 81 2.04 5.00 5.03
C HIS A 81 3.55 4.93 5.13
N CYS A 82 4.06 4.11 6.04
CA CYS A 82 5.50 3.88 6.19
C CYS A 82 5.91 2.42 6.00
N ASP A 83 4.95 1.50 5.92
CA ASP A 83 5.22 0.10 5.58
C ASP A 83 5.51 -0.04 4.07
N SER A 84 6.19 -1.12 3.72
CA SER A 84 6.58 -1.43 2.33
C SER A 84 6.34 -2.89 1.99
N VAL A 85 6.30 -3.19 0.70
CA VAL A 85 6.46 -4.56 0.20
C VAL A 85 7.89 -5.07 0.44
N LYS A 86 8.13 -6.35 0.17
CA LYS A 86 9.50 -6.90 0.18
C LYS A 86 10.33 -6.26 -0.94
N ASN A 87 11.50 -5.72 -0.59
CA ASN A 87 12.37 -4.99 -1.51
C ASN A 87 11.65 -3.84 -2.25
N GLY A 88 10.71 -3.17 -1.58
CA GLY A 88 9.95 -2.05 -2.13
C GLY A 88 10.78 -0.81 -2.38
N GLY A 89 10.17 0.19 -3.03
CA GLY A 89 10.78 1.49 -3.29
C GLY A 89 11.05 2.28 -2.00
N ASN A 90 12.12 3.07 -2.01
CA ASN A 90 12.52 3.87 -0.85
C ASN A 90 11.67 5.13 -0.64
N TYR A 91 10.71 5.37 -1.50
CA TYR A 91 9.86 6.58 -1.46
C TYR A 91 8.38 6.25 -1.35
N ASP A 92 8.00 5.00 -1.60
CA ASP A 92 6.62 4.56 -1.60
C ASP A 92 5.96 4.77 -0.24
N GLY A 93 4.89 5.52 -0.20
CA GLY A 93 4.18 5.96 0.99
C GLY A 93 4.99 6.85 1.93
N ILE A 94 6.21 6.44 2.26
CA ILE A 94 7.06 7.16 3.23
C ILE A 94 7.40 8.59 2.79
N LEU A 95 7.42 8.90 1.48
CA LEU A 95 7.59 10.27 0.99
C LEU A 95 6.47 11.18 1.48
N GLY A 96 5.23 10.70 1.46
CA GLY A 96 4.08 11.45 1.98
C GLY A 96 4.15 11.68 3.47
N VAL A 97 4.61 10.69 4.24
CA VAL A 97 4.86 10.85 5.68
C VAL A 97 5.93 11.90 5.94
N MET A 98 7.07 11.84 5.24
CA MET A 98 8.15 12.82 5.40
C MET A 98 7.72 14.21 4.95
N GLY A 99 6.92 14.33 3.90
CA GLY A 99 6.33 15.59 3.44
C GLY A 99 5.40 16.21 4.49
N ALA A 100 4.52 15.40 5.09
CA ALA A 100 3.65 15.83 6.18
C ALA A 100 4.45 16.33 7.40
N MET A 101 5.50 15.60 7.79
CA MET A 101 6.43 16.04 8.86
C MET A 101 7.09 17.37 8.50
N GLU A 102 7.59 17.53 7.27
CA GLU A 102 8.26 18.75 6.83
C GLU A 102 7.33 19.97 6.86
N VAL A 103 6.07 19.78 6.50
CA VAL A 103 5.07 20.86 6.59
C VAL A 103 4.90 21.29 8.05
N LEU A 104 4.73 20.36 8.99
CA LEU A 104 4.56 20.69 10.41
C LEU A 104 5.84 21.35 10.99
N GLU A 105 7.01 20.82 10.67
CA GLU A 105 8.29 21.41 11.09
C GLU A 105 8.47 22.84 10.53
N THR A 106 8.11 23.06 9.27
CA THR A 106 8.16 24.38 8.64
C THR A 106 7.21 25.36 9.31
N VAL A 107 5.98 24.92 9.62
CA VAL A 107 4.97 25.74 10.33
C VAL A 107 5.50 26.14 11.71
N ALA A 108 6.08 25.19 12.44
CA ALA A 108 6.63 25.45 13.78
C ALA A 108 7.84 26.40 13.74
N ASP A 109 8.83 26.12 12.87
CA ASP A 109 10.08 26.90 12.78
C ASP A 109 9.83 28.34 12.35
N GLN A 110 8.94 28.55 11.36
CA GLN A 110 8.67 29.86 10.82
C GLN A 110 7.52 30.58 11.54
N ASN A 111 6.97 29.95 12.61
CA ASN A 111 5.83 30.45 13.37
C ASN A 111 4.65 30.88 12.46
N ILE A 112 4.31 30.01 11.50
CA ILE A 112 3.27 30.30 10.51
C ILE A 112 1.89 30.31 11.18
N PRO A 113 1.16 31.46 11.16
CA PRO A 113 -0.17 31.51 11.75
C PRO A 113 -1.14 30.58 11.02
N HIS A 114 -1.85 29.74 11.75
CA HIS A 114 -2.88 28.87 11.21
C HIS A 114 -4.04 28.72 12.17
N LYS A 115 -5.26 28.61 11.64
CA LYS A 115 -6.48 28.51 12.43
C LYS A 115 -6.79 27.07 12.82
N HIS A 116 -6.73 26.18 11.83
CA HIS A 116 -7.07 24.77 11.98
C HIS A 116 -5.91 23.99 12.62
N ASN A 117 -6.23 22.92 13.34
CA ASN A 117 -5.24 21.93 13.72
C ASN A 117 -4.60 21.32 12.44
N LEU A 118 -3.29 21.14 12.45
CA LEU A 118 -2.54 20.47 11.38
C LEU A 118 -2.05 19.12 11.90
N THR A 119 -2.42 18.05 11.21
CA THR A 119 -2.07 16.69 11.63
C THR A 119 -1.26 15.98 10.55
N ALA A 120 -0.07 15.51 10.90
CA ALA A 120 0.64 14.50 10.13
C ALA A 120 0.23 13.11 10.63
N MET A 121 -0.06 12.18 9.72
CA MET A 121 -0.60 10.88 10.07
C MET A 121 0.11 9.75 9.33
N ILE A 122 0.26 8.60 10.00
CA ILE A 122 0.73 7.35 9.39
C ILE A 122 -0.39 6.32 9.43
N TRP A 123 -0.81 5.85 8.26
CA TRP A 123 -1.65 4.67 8.10
C TRP A 123 -0.90 3.40 8.46
N THR A 124 -1.57 2.42 9.07
CA THR A 124 -0.99 1.14 9.43
C THR A 124 -1.44 0.06 8.46
N ASN A 125 -0.48 -0.71 7.95
CA ASN A 125 -0.70 -1.86 7.07
C ASN A 125 -1.46 -1.47 5.80
N GLU A 126 -0.93 -0.46 5.10
CA GLU A 126 -1.46 -0.03 3.81
C GLU A 126 -1.16 -1.08 2.74
N GLU A 127 0.07 -1.56 2.66
CA GLU A 127 0.55 -2.50 1.66
C GLU A 127 -0.03 -3.93 1.81
N GLY A 128 -0.44 -4.32 3.00
CA GLY A 128 -0.94 -5.67 3.26
C GLY A 128 0.07 -6.80 3.06
N SER A 129 1.32 -6.47 2.83
CA SER A 129 2.38 -7.41 2.41
C SER A 129 2.72 -8.47 3.45
N LEU A 130 2.56 -8.18 4.74
CA LEU A 130 2.74 -9.14 5.82
C LEU A 130 1.43 -9.67 6.36
N TYR A 131 0.44 -8.80 6.49
CA TYR A 131 -0.90 -9.12 7.00
C TYR A 131 -1.95 -8.65 5.98
N PRO A 132 -2.46 -9.53 5.10
CA PRO A 132 -3.51 -9.15 4.17
C PRO A 132 -4.83 -8.81 4.89
N PRO A 133 -5.69 -7.98 4.30
CA PRO A 133 -5.55 -7.30 3.02
C PRO A 133 -4.72 -6.01 3.09
N ALA A 134 -4.39 -5.43 1.92
CA ALA A 134 -3.92 -4.06 1.81
C ALA A 134 -4.98 -3.06 2.30
N MET A 135 -4.58 -1.80 2.55
CA MET A 135 -5.43 -0.71 3.05
C MET A 135 -6.18 -1.08 4.35
N MET A 136 -5.57 -1.95 5.17
CA MET A 136 -6.26 -2.56 6.31
C MET A 136 -6.81 -1.53 7.29
N SER A 137 -5.99 -0.61 7.78
CA SER A 137 -6.42 0.33 8.82
C SER A 137 -7.36 1.41 8.29
N SER A 138 -7.12 1.92 7.09
CA SER A 138 -8.00 2.88 6.43
C SER A 138 -9.36 2.26 6.12
N GLY A 139 -9.38 1.01 5.64
CA GLY A 139 -10.61 0.26 5.43
C GLY A 139 -11.44 0.05 6.70
N VAL A 140 -10.77 -0.25 7.85
CA VAL A 140 -11.44 -0.35 9.15
C VAL A 140 -12.03 1.00 9.60
N ILE A 141 -11.32 2.10 9.38
CA ILE A 141 -11.81 3.45 9.72
C ILE A 141 -12.96 3.85 8.82
N CYS A 142 -12.85 3.59 7.54
CA CYS A 142 -13.85 3.94 6.54
C CYS A 142 -15.01 2.92 6.45
N TYR A 143 -15.05 1.90 7.30
CA TYR A 143 -15.99 0.78 7.23
C TYR A 143 -17.43 1.21 6.96
N ASP A 144 -17.95 2.19 7.71
CA ASP A 144 -19.33 2.66 7.62
C ASP A 144 -19.61 3.49 6.35
N TYR A 145 -18.57 3.88 5.61
CA TYR A 145 -18.64 4.67 4.38
C TYR A 145 -18.43 3.82 3.12
N LEU A 146 -17.94 2.59 3.27
CA LEU A 146 -17.67 1.69 2.16
C LEU A 146 -18.95 0.97 1.69
N PRO A 147 -19.08 0.65 0.39
CA PRO A 147 -20.11 -0.25 -0.13
C PRO A 147 -20.09 -1.59 0.60
N GLU A 148 -21.25 -2.25 0.69
CA GLU A 148 -21.40 -3.47 1.50
C GLU A 148 -20.50 -4.62 1.05
N ASP A 149 -20.34 -4.80 -0.23
CA ASP A 149 -19.48 -5.82 -0.86
C ASP A 149 -18.00 -5.61 -0.61
N ILE A 150 -17.59 -4.36 -0.42
CA ILE A 150 -16.19 -4.00 -0.08
C ILE A 150 -15.97 -4.03 1.43
N ARG A 151 -16.87 -3.38 2.20
CA ARG A 151 -16.68 -3.23 3.66
C ARG A 151 -16.62 -4.56 4.40
N VAL A 152 -17.27 -5.63 3.90
CA VAL A 152 -17.23 -6.95 4.54
C VAL A 152 -15.81 -7.47 4.74
N ASN A 153 -14.87 -7.01 3.93
CA ASN A 153 -13.45 -7.37 3.98
C ASN A 153 -12.67 -6.60 5.07
N PHE A 154 -13.26 -5.58 5.69
CA PHE A 154 -12.58 -4.67 6.63
C PHE A 154 -13.22 -4.65 8.03
N LYS A 155 -13.90 -5.72 8.43
CA LYS A 155 -14.38 -5.83 9.81
C LYS A 155 -13.20 -5.85 10.79
N HIS A 156 -13.22 -4.95 11.77
CA HIS A 156 -12.12 -4.80 12.72
C HIS A 156 -11.69 -6.12 13.36
N GLU A 157 -12.66 -6.94 13.82
CA GLU A 157 -12.37 -8.20 14.51
C GLU A 157 -11.72 -9.24 13.57
N ASP A 158 -12.01 -9.17 12.26
CA ASP A 158 -11.43 -10.09 11.27
C ASP A 158 -10.04 -9.61 10.85
N MET A 159 -9.82 -8.30 10.78
CA MET A 159 -8.47 -7.74 10.56
C MET A 159 -7.50 -8.12 11.67
N LEU A 160 -7.94 -8.13 12.92
CA LEU A 160 -7.09 -8.59 14.03
C LEU A 160 -6.68 -10.06 13.94
N LYS A 161 -7.46 -10.89 13.22
CA LYS A 161 -7.17 -12.32 12.98
C LYS A 161 -6.33 -12.57 11.73
N SER A 162 -6.09 -11.54 10.92
CA SER A 162 -5.26 -11.68 9.72
C SER A 162 -3.90 -12.28 10.09
N THR A 163 -3.52 -13.36 9.42
CA THR A 163 -2.28 -14.09 9.69
C THR A 163 -1.15 -13.61 8.80
N SER A 164 0.05 -13.64 9.34
CA SER A 164 1.25 -13.30 8.59
C SER A 164 1.47 -14.28 7.43
N VAL A 165 1.77 -13.77 6.25
CA VAL A 165 2.14 -14.59 5.08
C VAL A 165 3.47 -15.33 5.27
N LEU A 166 4.32 -14.89 6.20
CA LEU A 166 5.61 -15.51 6.51
C LEU A 166 5.52 -16.54 7.64
N ASP A 167 4.51 -16.43 8.52
CA ASP A 167 4.32 -17.30 9.69
C ASP A 167 2.86 -17.29 10.10
N ALA A 168 2.10 -18.28 9.65
CA ALA A 168 0.67 -18.40 9.92
C ALA A 168 0.29 -18.52 11.42
N THR A 169 1.26 -18.70 12.31
CA THR A 169 1.02 -18.68 13.77
C THR A 169 0.95 -17.28 14.35
N LYS A 170 1.37 -16.26 13.60
CA LYS A 170 1.36 -14.85 14.01
C LYS A 170 0.19 -14.12 13.38
N THR A 171 -0.50 -13.32 14.18
CA THR A 171 -1.62 -12.51 13.73
C THR A 171 -1.30 -11.02 13.82
N PHE A 172 -1.99 -10.21 13.00
CA PHE A 172 -1.92 -8.75 13.08
C PHE A 172 -2.26 -8.26 14.49
N GLY A 173 -3.33 -8.80 15.11
CA GLY A 173 -3.74 -8.42 16.46
C GLY A 173 -2.64 -8.67 17.51
N ALA A 174 -1.94 -9.80 17.42
CA ALA A 174 -0.82 -10.09 18.34
C ALA A 174 0.36 -9.13 18.11
N ALA A 175 0.68 -8.82 16.84
CA ALA A 175 1.72 -7.84 16.51
C ALA A 175 1.33 -6.42 16.97
N LEU A 176 0.07 -6.06 16.82
CA LEU A 176 -0.50 -4.79 17.29
C LEU A 176 -0.39 -4.65 18.81
N ASP A 177 -0.78 -5.68 19.57
CA ASP A 177 -0.68 -5.70 21.04
C ASP A 177 0.78 -5.59 21.52
N ALA A 178 1.72 -6.18 20.80
CA ALA A 178 3.14 -6.14 21.11
C ALA A 178 3.84 -4.84 20.66
N SER A 179 3.25 -4.08 19.76
CA SER A 179 3.90 -2.93 19.11
C SER A 179 4.17 -1.75 20.03
N GLY A 180 3.38 -1.59 21.08
CA GLY A 180 3.35 -0.36 21.90
C GLY A 180 2.61 0.82 21.24
N TYR A 181 2.03 0.64 20.05
CA TYR A 181 1.32 1.68 19.31
C TYR A 181 -0.20 1.48 19.27
N LYS A 182 -0.72 0.45 19.93
CA LYS A 182 -2.16 0.27 20.05
C LYS A 182 -2.74 1.33 20.98
N GLY A 183 -3.63 2.14 20.44
CA GLY A 183 -4.30 3.21 21.19
C GLY A 183 -5.81 2.98 21.35
N ASP A 184 -6.55 4.09 21.50
CA ASP A 184 -7.98 4.08 21.73
C ASP A 184 -8.76 4.21 20.40
N LYS A 185 -9.85 3.44 20.28
CA LYS A 185 -10.81 3.57 19.18
C LYS A 185 -11.37 4.99 19.05
N ALA A 186 -11.51 5.71 20.16
CA ALA A 186 -11.97 7.11 20.17
C ALA A 186 -11.02 8.08 19.43
N ASN A 187 -9.77 7.67 19.20
CA ASN A 187 -8.80 8.45 18.43
C ASN A 187 -8.89 8.21 16.91
N ARG A 188 -9.72 7.28 16.43
CA ARG A 188 -9.92 7.09 15.00
C ARG A 188 -10.35 8.37 14.33
N LEU A 189 -9.71 8.70 13.21
CA LEU A 189 -10.12 9.81 12.37
C LEU A 189 -11.56 9.60 11.88
N ASN A 190 -12.39 10.63 11.92
CA ASN A 190 -13.73 10.61 11.32
C ASN A 190 -13.96 11.87 10.46
N ASN A 191 -14.93 11.80 9.57
CA ASN A 191 -15.19 12.84 8.57
C ASN A 191 -15.63 14.20 9.14
N LYS A 192 -15.92 14.29 10.43
CA LYS A 192 -16.30 15.55 11.13
C LYS A 192 -15.08 16.25 11.71
N ASP A 193 -13.99 15.52 11.93
CA ASP A 193 -12.80 16.02 12.63
C ASP A 193 -11.84 16.76 11.69
N TYR A 194 -12.01 16.63 10.36
CA TYR A 194 -11.15 17.29 9.40
C TYR A 194 -11.91 17.96 8.25
N LYS A 195 -11.34 19.06 7.76
CA LYS A 195 -11.86 19.86 6.64
C LYS A 195 -11.30 19.36 5.29
N ALA A 196 -10.06 18.91 5.29
CA ALA A 196 -9.38 18.41 4.12
C ALA A 196 -8.31 17.39 4.54
N MET A 197 -8.04 16.43 3.67
CA MET A 197 -6.96 15.47 3.76
C MET A 197 -6.11 15.56 2.50
N PHE A 198 -4.81 15.51 2.67
CA PHE A 198 -3.83 15.50 1.59
C PHE A 198 -2.93 14.29 1.74
N GLU A 199 -2.61 13.68 0.62
CA GLU A 199 -1.60 12.65 0.55
C GLU A 199 -0.63 12.99 -0.59
N LEU A 200 0.63 13.24 -0.25
CA LEU A 200 1.70 13.31 -1.22
C LEU A 200 2.19 11.89 -1.47
N HIS A 201 2.15 11.47 -2.73
CA HIS A 201 2.60 10.13 -3.12
C HIS A 201 3.44 10.17 -4.39
N ILE A 202 4.32 9.19 -4.57
CA ILE A 202 4.97 8.99 -5.87
C ILE A 202 3.94 8.49 -6.89
N GLU A 203 4.15 8.78 -8.16
CA GLU A 203 3.24 8.33 -9.22
C GLU A 203 3.23 6.80 -9.39
N GLN A 204 4.31 6.14 -9.04
CA GLN A 204 4.56 4.70 -9.31
C GLN A 204 4.49 4.37 -10.82
N GLY A 205 4.75 5.34 -11.65
CA GLY A 205 4.68 5.26 -13.11
C GLY A 205 5.50 6.36 -13.78
N PRO A 206 5.61 6.35 -15.12
CA PRO A 206 6.49 7.25 -15.86
C PRO A 206 5.75 8.45 -16.51
N ILE A 207 4.45 8.64 -16.30
CA ILE A 207 3.63 9.56 -17.11
C ILE A 207 3.96 11.01 -16.79
N LEU A 208 4.05 11.38 -15.51
CA LEU A 208 4.38 12.75 -15.11
C LEU A 208 5.80 13.12 -15.55
N GLU A 209 6.77 12.23 -15.35
CA GLU A 209 8.15 12.43 -15.79
C GLU A 209 8.23 12.62 -17.31
N ALA A 210 7.58 11.74 -18.08
CA ALA A 210 7.54 11.82 -19.54
C ALA A 210 6.86 13.11 -20.04
N ALA A 211 5.90 13.64 -19.28
CA ALA A 211 5.23 14.91 -19.58
C ALA A 211 6.00 16.15 -19.07
N GLY A 212 7.07 15.96 -18.29
CA GLY A 212 7.83 17.04 -17.66
C GLY A 212 7.05 17.77 -16.55
N ASN A 213 6.13 17.07 -15.89
CA ASN A 213 5.33 17.59 -14.79
C ASN A 213 5.90 17.13 -13.44
N ASP A 214 6.08 18.06 -12.50
CA ASP A 214 6.54 17.75 -11.15
C ASP A 214 5.42 17.22 -10.25
N ILE A 215 4.17 17.63 -10.50
CA ILE A 215 2.99 17.30 -9.68
C ILE A 215 1.80 16.97 -10.57
N GLY A 216 1.08 15.90 -10.22
CA GLY A 216 -0.23 15.56 -10.75
C GLY A 216 -1.29 15.53 -9.65
N VAL A 217 -2.46 16.06 -9.93
CA VAL A 217 -3.61 15.92 -9.03
C VAL A 217 -4.40 14.69 -9.44
N VAL A 218 -4.55 13.71 -8.52
CA VAL A 218 -5.33 12.49 -8.76
C VAL A 218 -6.79 12.86 -8.98
N THR A 219 -7.36 12.44 -10.10
CA THR A 219 -8.74 12.70 -10.49
C THR A 219 -9.65 11.48 -10.37
N CYS A 220 -9.07 10.27 -10.39
CA CYS A 220 -9.79 9.01 -10.22
C CYS A 220 -8.89 7.97 -9.58
N VAL A 221 -9.51 6.92 -9.05
CA VAL A 221 -8.87 5.67 -8.65
C VAL A 221 -9.31 4.60 -9.64
N LEU A 222 -8.35 3.87 -10.21
CA LEU A 222 -8.64 2.84 -11.19
C LEU A 222 -9.42 1.69 -10.55
N GLY A 223 -10.46 1.20 -11.24
CA GLY A 223 -11.07 -0.09 -10.94
C GLY A 223 -10.07 -1.21 -11.24
N MET A 224 -10.11 -2.27 -10.44
CA MET A 224 -9.21 -3.42 -10.58
C MET A 224 -10.00 -4.71 -10.54
N VAL A 225 -9.68 -5.61 -11.46
CA VAL A 225 -10.17 -6.99 -11.43
C VAL A 225 -8.99 -7.96 -11.47
N ASN A 226 -9.07 -8.99 -10.64
CA ASN A 226 -8.08 -10.05 -10.58
C ASN A 226 -8.74 -11.40 -10.88
N TYR A 227 -8.16 -12.13 -11.82
CA TYR A 227 -8.58 -13.47 -12.16
C TYR A 227 -7.44 -14.46 -11.97
N THR A 228 -7.79 -15.65 -11.49
CA THR A 228 -6.95 -16.84 -11.55
C THR A 228 -7.49 -17.77 -12.61
N ILE A 229 -6.75 -17.97 -13.68
CA ILE A 229 -7.12 -18.83 -14.80
C ILE A 229 -6.45 -20.19 -14.62
N LYS A 230 -7.27 -21.26 -14.66
CA LYS A 230 -6.81 -22.64 -14.46
C LYS A 230 -7.03 -23.43 -15.73
N VAL A 231 -5.99 -24.08 -16.24
CA VAL A 231 -6.00 -24.90 -17.44
C VAL A 231 -5.63 -26.32 -17.05
N TYR A 232 -6.50 -27.27 -17.37
CA TYR A 232 -6.33 -28.68 -17.06
C TYR A 232 -5.98 -29.49 -18.31
N GLY A 233 -5.12 -30.46 -18.15
CA GLY A 233 -4.66 -31.39 -19.19
C GLY A 233 -4.47 -32.79 -18.63
N GLN A 234 -3.54 -33.52 -19.21
CA GLN A 234 -3.17 -34.88 -18.79
C GLN A 234 -1.65 -35.06 -18.89
N SER A 235 -1.04 -35.49 -17.79
CA SER A 235 0.37 -35.83 -17.77
C SER A 235 0.64 -37.12 -18.49
N ASP A 236 1.58 -37.07 -19.45
CA ASP A 236 2.04 -38.18 -20.21
C ASP A 236 3.54 -38.02 -20.56
N HIS A 237 4.17 -39.06 -21.03
CA HIS A 237 5.58 -39.02 -21.41
C HIS A 237 5.79 -38.17 -22.68
N ALA A 238 6.63 -37.15 -22.59
CA ALA A 238 6.84 -36.18 -23.69
C ALA A 238 7.43 -36.80 -24.98
N GLY A 239 8.22 -37.89 -24.90
CA GLY A 239 8.87 -38.50 -26.04
C GLY A 239 8.05 -39.55 -26.76
N THR A 240 7.05 -40.18 -26.08
CA THR A 240 6.30 -41.32 -26.63
C THR A 240 4.84 -41.03 -26.89
N THR A 241 4.29 -39.94 -26.37
CA THR A 241 2.90 -39.55 -26.62
C THR A 241 2.79 -38.70 -27.89
N PRO A 242 2.19 -39.20 -28.99
CA PRO A 242 2.03 -38.46 -30.23
C PRO A 242 1.19 -37.20 -30.02
N MET A 243 1.50 -36.11 -30.78
CA MET A 243 0.82 -34.79 -30.64
C MET A 243 -0.71 -34.87 -30.66
N LYS A 244 -1.28 -35.75 -31.50
CA LYS A 244 -2.74 -35.87 -31.64
C LYS A 244 -3.47 -36.44 -30.40
N TYR A 245 -2.72 -37.00 -29.45
CA TYR A 245 -3.27 -37.59 -28.21
C TYR A 245 -3.00 -36.73 -26.97
N ARG A 246 -2.22 -35.62 -27.11
CA ARG A 246 -1.84 -34.79 -25.98
C ARG A 246 -2.99 -33.91 -25.50
N GLN A 247 -3.11 -33.83 -24.20
CA GLN A 247 -3.88 -32.81 -23.50
C GLN A 247 -2.90 -31.97 -22.69
N ASP A 248 -2.18 -31.10 -23.38
CA ASP A 248 -1.07 -30.30 -22.83
C ASP A 248 -1.61 -29.00 -22.25
N ALA A 249 -1.66 -28.92 -20.92
CA ALA A 249 -2.17 -27.75 -20.21
C ALA A 249 -1.33 -26.48 -20.48
N LEU A 250 -0.01 -26.61 -20.64
CA LEU A 250 0.86 -25.46 -20.90
C LEU A 250 0.65 -24.92 -22.32
N TYR A 251 0.51 -25.80 -23.29
CA TYR A 251 0.17 -25.38 -24.65
C TYR A 251 -1.22 -24.70 -24.69
N GLY A 252 -2.21 -25.27 -23.97
CA GLY A 252 -3.52 -24.65 -23.82
C GLY A 252 -3.45 -23.28 -23.18
N ALA A 253 -2.74 -23.15 -22.06
CA ALA A 253 -2.52 -21.88 -21.36
C ALA A 253 -1.85 -20.83 -22.24
N SER A 254 -0.83 -21.21 -23.04
CA SER A 254 -0.17 -20.28 -23.96
C SER A 254 -1.12 -19.69 -25.01
N LYS A 255 -2.10 -20.50 -25.48
CA LYS A 255 -3.13 -20.03 -26.41
C LYS A 255 -4.12 -19.06 -25.74
N VAL A 256 -4.53 -19.36 -24.52
CA VAL A 256 -5.41 -18.49 -23.75
C VAL A 256 -4.72 -17.17 -23.44
N LEU A 257 -3.46 -17.20 -22.99
CA LEU A 257 -2.65 -16.01 -22.74
C LEU A 257 -2.53 -15.13 -23.99
N GLN A 258 -2.15 -15.71 -25.12
CA GLN A 258 -2.04 -14.97 -26.39
C GLN A 258 -3.40 -14.36 -26.78
N TYR A 259 -4.48 -15.12 -26.69
CA TYR A 259 -5.81 -14.63 -27.04
C TYR A 259 -6.25 -13.48 -26.11
N LEU A 260 -6.01 -13.59 -24.82
CA LEU A 260 -6.35 -12.54 -23.85
C LEU A 260 -5.59 -11.23 -24.21
N HIS A 261 -4.28 -11.30 -24.46
CA HIS A 261 -3.52 -10.13 -24.86
C HIS A 261 -4.02 -9.53 -26.19
N ASP A 262 -4.25 -10.36 -27.20
CA ASP A 262 -4.75 -9.90 -28.51
C ASP A 262 -6.13 -9.22 -28.45
N GLU A 263 -6.97 -9.61 -27.48
CA GLU A 263 -8.30 -9.02 -27.31
C GLU A 263 -8.28 -7.80 -26.38
N LEU A 264 -7.53 -7.85 -25.28
CA LEU A 264 -7.44 -6.74 -24.32
C LEU A 264 -6.77 -5.51 -24.96
N ASP A 265 -5.76 -5.69 -25.80
CA ASP A 265 -5.12 -4.60 -26.56
C ASP A 265 -6.07 -3.82 -27.48
N LYS A 266 -7.22 -4.39 -27.82
CA LYS A 266 -8.22 -3.77 -28.71
C LYS A 266 -9.30 -2.99 -27.97
N LEU A 267 -9.41 -3.17 -26.64
CA LEU A 267 -10.54 -2.63 -25.88
C LEU A 267 -10.41 -1.13 -25.64
N ASP A 268 -9.38 -0.70 -24.97
CA ASP A 268 -9.13 0.70 -24.65
C ASP A 268 -7.63 0.94 -24.46
N PRO A 269 -7.02 1.97 -25.03
CA PRO A 269 -5.60 2.27 -24.86
C PRO A 269 -5.21 2.63 -23.42
N GLU A 270 -6.16 2.99 -22.57
CA GLU A 270 -5.94 3.28 -21.14
C GLU A 270 -6.04 2.04 -20.26
N LEU A 271 -6.46 0.89 -20.81
CA LEU A 271 -6.51 -0.37 -20.09
C LEU A 271 -5.08 -0.87 -19.82
N VAL A 272 -4.74 -1.07 -18.54
CA VAL A 272 -3.50 -1.74 -18.16
C VAL A 272 -3.81 -3.13 -17.62
N TYR A 273 -3.03 -4.13 -18.04
CA TYR A 273 -3.22 -5.51 -17.60
C TYR A 273 -1.90 -6.27 -17.53
N THR A 274 -1.84 -7.25 -16.64
CA THR A 274 -0.61 -8.00 -16.37
C THR A 274 -0.92 -9.45 -16.00
N THR A 275 -0.14 -10.38 -16.52
CA THR A 275 0.00 -11.74 -16.01
C THR A 275 1.28 -11.79 -15.18
N GLY A 276 1.13 -11.64 -13.86
CA GLY A 276 2.27 -11.54 -12.93
C GLY A 276 2.73 -12.86 -12.35
N GLU A 277 1.87 -13.89 -12.39
CA GLU A 277 2.12 -15.21 -11.83
C GLU A 277 1.78 -16.30 -12.83
N ILE A 278 2.60 -17.35 -12.88
CA ILE A 278 2.32 -18.58 -13.61
C ILE A 278 2.87 -19.78 -12.83
N PHE A 279 2.03 -20.77 -12.65
CA PHE A 279 2.39 -22.07 -12.06
C PHE A 279 2.13 -23.18 -13.07
N CYS A 280 3.06 -24.13 -13.21
CA CYS A 280 2.96 -25.26 -14.12
C CYS A 280 3.25 -26.57 -13.36
N HIS A 281 2.39 -27.55 -13.48
CA HIS A 281 2.58 -28.87 -12.88
C HIS A 281 2.67 -29.95 -14.00
N PRO A 282 3.54 -30.93 -13.88
CA PRO A 282 4.50 -31.16 -12.80
C PRO A 282 5.82 -30.37 -12.93
N ASN A 283 5.94 -29.51 -13.95
CA ASN A 283 7.13 -28.71 -14.23
C ASN A 283 8.41 -29.57 -14.40
N VAL A 284 8.28 -30.68 -15.13
CA VAL A 284 9.34 -31.65 -15.43
C VAL A 284 9.60 -31.70 -16.94
N HIS A 285 10.85 -31.53 -17.34
CA HIS A 285 11.26 -31.40 -18.73
C HIS A 285 10.71 -32.48 -19.69
N THR A 286 10.54 -33.72 -19.21
CA THR A 286 10.15 -34.90 -20.05
C THR A 286 8.69 -35.30 -19.85
N VAL A 287 7.87 -34.47 -19.19
CA VAL A 287 6.45 -34.76 -18.88
C VAL A 287 5.57 -33.66 -19.48
N ILE A 288 4.49 -34.07 -20.14
CA ILE A 288 3.45 -33.19 -20.64
C ILE A 288 2.71 -32.61 -19.41
N PRO A 289 2.60 -31.28 -19.28
CA PRO A 289 1.90 -30.66 -18.16
C PRO A 289 0.40 -30.98 -18.13
N ASP A 290 -0.10 -31.31 -16.94
CA ASP A 290 -1.52 -31.59 -16.70
C ASP A 290 -2.28 -30.44 -16.03
N TYR A 291 -1.55 -29.42 -15.53
CA TYR A 291 -2.14 -28.26 -14.89
C TYR A 291 -1.27 -27.02 -15.07
N VAL A 292 -1.92 -25.93 -15.44
CA VAL A 292 -1.34 -24.58 -15.40
C VAL A 292 -2.32 -23.64 -14.74
N GLU A 293 -1.79 -22.79 -13.88
CA GLU A 293 -2.52 -21.68 -13.27
C GLU A 293 -1.75 -20.38 -13.53
N PHE A 294 -2.46 -19.31 -13.90
CA PHE A 294 -1.85 -18.00 -14.06
C PHE A 294 -2.83 -16.90 -13.65
N SER A 295 -2.27 -15.76 -13.23
CA SER A 295 -3.03 -14.57 -12.86
C SER A 295 -3.31 -13.67 -14.05
N LEU A 296 -4.40 -12.90 -13.97
CA LEU A 296 -4.66 -11.74 -14.80
C LEU A 296 -5.15 -10.61 -13.90
N ASP A 297 -4.34 -9.55 -13.76
CA ASP A 297 -4.72 -8.27 -13.16
C ASP A 297 -5.06 -7.33 -14.30
N ALA A 298 -6.23 -6.69 -14.27
CA ALA A 298 -6.62 -5.68 -15.25
C ALA A 298 -7.21 -4.47 -14.53
N ARG A 299 -6.82 -3.27 -14.97
CA ARG A 299 -7.17 -2.00 -14.33
C ARG A 299 -7.59 -0.96 -15.35
N HIS A 300 -8.68 -0.25 -15.02
CA HIS A 300 -9.20 0.82 -15.86
C HIS A 300 -9.99 1.85 -15.03
N GLU A 301 -10.10 3.10 -15.53
CA GLU A 301 -10.90 4.14 -14.86
C GLU A 301 -12.42 3.93 -15.01
N LYS A 302 -12.85 3.25 -16.07
CA LYS A 302 -14.27 2.96 -16.36
C LYS A 302 -14.62 1.56 -15.84
N PRO A 303 -15.78 1.38 -15.21
CA PRO A 303 -16.17 0.09 -14.64
C PRO A 303 -16.69 -0.93 -15.67
N GLU A 304 -16.89 -0.55 -16.93
CA GLU A 304 -17.53 -1.36 -18.00
C GLU A 304 -16.52 -2.16 -18.82
#